data_0523faaf44f0cded9bc0aa246d402d55
#
_entry.id   0523faaf44f0cded9bc0aa246d402d55
#
_cell.length_a   1.000
_cell.length_b   1.000
_cell.length_c   1.000
_cell.angle_alpha   90.00
_cell.angle_beta   90.00
_cell.angle_gamma   90.00
#
_symmetry.space_group_name_H-M   'P 1'
#
loop_
_entity.id
_entity.type
_entity.pdbx_description
1 polymer ?
#
loop_
_entity_poly.entity_id
_entity_poly.type
_entity_poly.pdbx_seq_one_letter_code
_entity_poly.pdbx_strand_id
1 'polypeptide(L)'
;MCGINGYVGTRGGAIEEMNSKTLHRGPDSSGIFQDSHITLGHNLLSIREVLEASKQPVTKPSSPWVLVFNGQLYNTAAMKEKLDKAYSGVDLDTTLLFGLIEKYGWNFIKHIHGMYAIGLYNKEEARLCIYRDPTGQKPLYYYAKGSEFIFSSEIKGILAHAHVDRSVNEESVLLATMLGYIPGSGTLFSHIHKLNPSEVLLLDCKNIQITKEYYHSDARGYYGDKKPQEVFTNLVAEHLQSKQKVALNLSGGMDSSLLLHEMSQVGHEMHTYTNRFEASDEKFNRDADLAKKLAKDYGATHTEITITKKLYLDNFIESYAAIEEPNYNITVPTYLITAKQEGAHGDKNRVILSGDGGDEVFAGYPHYWEIRRMEKLRRLVSSPIFNLIKNRRNGTSFDFSHAEDQWYFFRRMHDPILKHKVAYDRNLLSSITQPFMQNYGVKTDPVYQGMLMDRVLWLAGENFIRSDKIYMSQSVELRSPLAYHPFRQYFDELLSSSDYIEKSGNKKFLRNLYRGKLPEYITDRSDKTGWRSPLANWYDKTFQTLFLSIIEPMKKSNHIIDWERIARQIEEKEMWPGKHIHAYLSLAILAQQYDIEL
;
A
#
# COMPACT_ATOMS: atom_id res chain seq x y z
N MET A 1 9.71 -11.60 2.61
CA MET A 1 8.96 -11.09 1.43
C MET A 1 9.53 -11.65 0.16
N CYS A 2 8.77 -11.65 -0.92
CA CYS A 2 9.13 -12.41 -2.10
C CYS A 2 8.65 -11.72 -3.38
N GLY A 3 9.07 -12.22 -4.54
CA GLY A 3 8.46 -11.98 -5.83
C GLY A 3 7.77 -13.24 -6.29
N ILE A 4 6.51 -13.17 -6.71
CA ILE A 4 5.78 -14.28 -7.33
C ILE A 4 5.42 -13.94 -8.75
N ASN A 5 5.58 -14.91 -9.64
CA ASN A 5 5.31 -14.81 -11.07
C ASN A 5 4.62 -16.06 -11.56
N GLY A 6 3.86 -15.97 -12.64
CA GLY A 6 3.31 -17.15 -13.30
C GLY A 6 2.52 -16.80 -14.56
N TYR A 7 2.37 -17.80 -15.42
CA TYR A 7 1.54 -17.68 -16.61
C TYR A 7 0.96 -19.05 -17.00
N VAL A 8 -0.18 -19.03 -17.68
CA VAL A 8 -0.79 -20.25 -18.23
C VAL A 8 -0.09 -20.61 -19.52
N GLY A 9 0.32 -21.88 -19.63
CA GLY A 9 1.08 -22.44 -20.75
C GLY A 9 2.54 -22.73 -20.41
N THR A 10 3.26 -23.21 -21.41
CA THR A 10 4.63 -23.76 -21.28
C THR A 10 5.65 -23.05 -22.19
N ARG A 11 5.45 -21.76 -22.46
CA ARG A 11 6.38 -20.99 -23.29
C ARG A 11 7.75 -20.90 -22.61
N GLY A 12 8.77 -21.50 -23.19
CA GLY A 12 10.13 -21.55 -22.61
C GLY A 12 10.75 -20.17 -22.45
N GLY A 13 11.48 -19.97 -21.34
CA GLY A 13 12.31 -18.77 -21.08
C GLY A 13 11.59 -17.56 -20.51
N ALA A 14 10.27 -17.49 -20.57
CA ALA A 14 9.54 -16.31 -20.09
C ALA A 14 9.58 -16.16 -18.55
N ILE A 15 9.57 -17.27 -17.80
CA ILE A 15 9.55 -17.22 -16.34
C ILE A 15 10.91 -16.78 -15.76
N GLU A 16 12.01 -17.15 -16.37
CA GLU A 16 13.34 -16.72 -15.99
C GLU A 16 13.48 -15.21 -16.16
N GLU A 17 12.94 -14.65 -17.24
CA GLU A 17 12.96 -13.21 -17.45
C GLU A 17 12.05 -12.48 -16.46
N MET A 18 10.83 -12.98 -16.22
CA MET A 18 9.92 -12.47 -15.19
C MET A 18 10.59 -12.48 -13.80
N ASN A 19 11.25 -13.59 -13.43
CA ASN A 19 12.00 -13.71 -12.18
C ASN A 19 13.18 -12.71 -12.13
N SER A 20 13.91 -12.53 -13.22
CA SER A 20 14.99 -11.55 -13.32
C SER A 20 14.49 -10.12 -13.05
N LYS A 21 13.36 -9.71 -13.64
CA LYS A 21 12.76 -8.38 -13.43
C LYS A 21 12.27 -8.16 -12.00
N THR A 22 11.93 -9.21 -11.26
CA THR A 22 11.45 -9.12 -9.87
C THR A 22 12.47 -9.63 -8.84
N LEU A 23 13.73 -9.87 -9.24
CA LEU A 23 14.79 -10.44 -8.38
C LEU A 23 15.07 -9.59 -7.13
N HIS A 24 15.01 -8.26 -7.23
CA HIS A 24 15.23 -7.35 -6.11
C HIS A 24 14.25 -7.57 -4.95
N ARG A 25 13.07 -8.17 -5.19
CA ARG A 25 12.12 -8.52 -4.15
C ARG A 25 12.58 -9.70 -3.29
N GLY A 26 13.41 -10.58 -3.87
CA GLY A 26 13.89 -11.77 -3.18
C GLY A 26 15.18 -12.29 -3.78
N PRO A 27 16.33 -11.68 -3.45
CA PRO A 27 17.61 -12.02 -4.07
C PRO A 27 18.28 -13.26 -3.46
N ASP A 28 17.68 -13.87 -2.43
CA ASP A 28 18.35 -14.95 -1.68
C ASP A 28 18.23 -16.31 -2.41
N SER A 29 17.15 -16.55 -3.17
CA SER A 29 16.95 -17.76 -3.98
C SER A 29 15.85 -17.55 -5.01
N SER A 30 15.93 -18.26 -6.13
CA SER A 30 14.85 -18.33 -7.13
C SER A 30 14.44 -19.79 -7.36
N GLY A 31 13.15 -20.01 -7.66
CA GLY A 31 12.61 -21.33 -7.97
C GLY A 31 11.57 -21.27 -9.08
N ILE A 32 11.40 -22.38 -9.77
CA ILE A 32 10.47 -22.54 -10.89
C ILE A 32 9.74 -23.87 -10.73
N PHE A 33 8.45 -23.87 -11.03
CA PHE A 33 7.62 -25.05 -11.26
C PHE A 33 6.97 -24.94 -12.64
N GLN A 34 6.93 -26.05 -13.36
CA GLN A 34 6.29 -26.11 -14.67
C GLN A 34 5.61 -27.47 -14.88
N ASP A 35 4.40 -27.44 -15.44
CA ASP A 35 3.73 -28.62 -16.00
C ASP A 35 3.11 -28.28 -17.37
N SER A 36 2.19 -29.13 -17.89
CA SER A 36 1.56 -28.91 -19.19
C SER A 36 0.63 -27.72 -19.28
N HIS A 37 0.21 -27.14 -18.14
CA HIS A 37 -0.81 -26.09 -18.08
C HIS A 37 -0.28 -24.75 -17.58
N ILE A 38 0.68 -24.75 -16.65
CA ILE A 38 1.13 -23.54 -15.97
C ILE A 38 2.64 -23.54 -15.74
N THR A 39 3.20 -22.34 -15.71
CA THR A 39 4.55 -22.09 -15.23
C THR A 39 4.50 -21.08 -14.09
N LEU A 40 5.13 -21.42 -12.96
CA LEU A 40 5.18 -20.58 -11.75
C LEU A 40 6.63 -20.27 -11.40
N GLY A 41 6.91 -19.03 -11.00
CA GLY A 41 8.21 -18.56 -10.58
C GLY A 41 8.16 -17.88 -9.22
N HIS A 42 9.25 -17.96 -8.50
CA HIS A 42 9.37 -17.36 -7.17
C HIS A 42 10.78 -16.81 -6.94
N ASN A 43 10.87 -15.62 -6.32
CA ASN A 43 12.10 -15.04 -5.80
C ASN A 43 11.97 -14.87 -4.29
N LEU A 44 12.86 -15.47 -3.52
CA LEU A 44 12.80 -15.56 -2.07
C LEU A 44 13.64 -14.47 -1.39
N LEU A 45 13.03 -13.74 -0.45
CA LEU A 45 13.71 -12.99 0.60
C LEU A 45 13.53 -13.73 1.94
N SER A 46 14.61 -14.31 2.46
CA SER A 46 14.59 -15.13 3.67
C SER A 46 14.62 -14.25 4.93
N ILE A 47 13.50 -14.21 5.66
CA ILE A 47 13.33 -13.40 6.88
C ILE A 47 13.11 -14.26 8.12
N ARG A 48 12.38 -15.36 8.00
CA ARG A 48 11.97 -16.19 9.14
C ARG A 48 12.85 -17.39 9.41
N GLU A 49 13.41 -18.03 8.36
CA GLU A 49 14.13 -19.27 8.54
C GLU A 49 15.24 -19.53 7.54
N VAL A 50 15.91 -20.68 7.73
CA VAL A 50 16.96 -21.20 6.85
C VAL A 50 16.45 -21.30 5.41
N LEU A 51 17.27 -20.86 4.49
CA LEU A 51 17.01 -20.75 3.06
C LEU A 51 16.32 -21.98 2.44
N GLU A 52 16.78 -23.19 2.79
CA GLU A 52 16.29 -24.44 2.20
C GLU A 52 14.80 -24.74 2.51
N ALA A 53 14.39 -24.50 3.77
CA ALA A 53 13.00 -24.75 4.20
C ALA A 53 11.98 -23.76 3.61
N SER A 54 12.47 -22.58 3.18
CA SER A 54 11.64 -21.49 2.65
C SER A 54 11.54 -21.48 1.12
N LYS A 55 12.22 -22.40 0.42
CA LYS A 55 12.20 -22.45 -1.04
C LYS A 55 10.80 -22.65 -1.61
N GLN A 56 10.52 -21.92 -2.68
CA GLN A 56 9.26 -21.97 -3.41
C GLN A 56 9.53 -21.98 -4.91
N PRO A 57 8.63 -22.50 -5.75
CA PRO A 57 7.26 -22.98 -5.44
C PRO A 57 7.25 -24.23 -4.53
N VAL A 58 6.36 -24.24 -3.51
CA VAL A 58 6.22 -25.39 -2.62
C VAL A 58 5.38 -26.46 -3.31
N THR A 59 5.91 -27.67 -3.41
CA THR A 59 5.20 -28.84 -3.94
C THR A 59 5.68 -30.12 -3.25
N LYS A 60 4.84 -31.14 -3.20
CA LYS A 60 5.20 -32.49 -2.75
C LYS A 60 4.74 -33.52 -3.78
N PRO A 61 5.46 -34.65 -3.96
CA PRO A 61 5.06 -35.68 -4.92
C PRO A 61 3.66 -36.26 -4.66
N SER A 62 3.26 -36.39 -3.38
CA SER A 62 1.97 -36.93 -2.95
C SER A 62 0.85 -35.89 -2.91
N SER A 63 1.10 -34.63 -3.23
CA SER A 63 0.13 -33.54 -3.12
C SER A 63 -0.22 -32.97 -4.48
N PRO A 64 -1.50 -32.70 -4.78
CA PRO A 64 -1.89 -32.02 -6.02
C PRO A 64 -1.55 -30.53 -6.01
N TRP A 65 -1.16 -29.97 -4.87
CA TRP A 65 -1.00 -28.55 -4.68
C TRP A 65 0.40 -28.03 -5.02
N VAL A 66 0.43 -26.86 -5.64
CA VAL A 66 1.64 -26.06 -5.84
C VAL A 66 1.36 -24.64 -5.36
N LEU A 67 2.22 -24.13 -4.48
CA LEU A 67 2.07 -22.83 -3.83
C LEU A 67 3.22 -21.90 -4.18
N VAL A 68 2.89 -20.66 -4.58
CA VAL A 68 3.77 -19.49 -4.52
C VAL A 68 3.17 -18.44 -3.60
N PHE A 69 3.97 -17.93 -2.68
CA PHE A 69 3.53 -17.06 -1.61
C PHE A 69 4.51 -15.90 -1.41
N ASN A 70 3.98 -14.68 -1.48
CA ASN A 70 4.68 -13.45 -1.10
C ASN A 70 3.95 -12.83 0.08
N GLY A 71 4.51 -12.89 1.28
CA GLY A 71 3.84 -12.32 2.44
C GLY A 71 4.42 -12.77 3.77
N GLN A 72 3.63 -12.50 4.82
CA GLN A 72 3.89 -12.89 6.19
C GLN A 72 2.55 -13.22 6.87
N LEU A 73 2.43 -14.41 7.45
CA LEU A 73 1.27 -14.79 8.27
C LEU A 73 1.59 -14.57 9.75
N TYR A 74 0.68 -13.92 10.45
CA TYR A 74 0.89 -13.50 11.84
C TYR A 74 0.23 -14.46 12.84
N ASN A 75 -0.85 -15.15 12.45
CA ASN A 75 -1.61 -16.07 13.32
C ASN A 75 -1.06 -17.49 13.37
N THR A 76 0.26 -17.66 13.33
CA THR A 76 0.90 -18.99 13.25
C THR A 76 0.53 -19.93 14.40
N ALA A 77 0.30 -19.40 15.61
CA ALA A 77 -0.18 -20.21 16.76
C ALA A 77 -1.54 -20.86 16.46
N ALA A 78 -2.52 -20.06 15.99
CA ALA A 78 -3.84 -20.58 15.62
C ALA A 78 -3.81 -21.52 14.41
N MET A 79 -2.85 -21.33 13.48
CA MET A 79 -2.64 -22.27 12.37
C MET A 79 -2.15 -23.63 12.88
N LYS A 80 -1.20 -23.66 13.82
CA LYS A 80 -0.69 -24.90 14.45
C LYS A 80 -1.80 -25.68 15.15
N GLU A 81 -2.71 -25.01 15.87
CA GLU A 81 -3.85 -25.63 16.55
C GLU A 81 -4.80 -26.34 15.58
N LYS A 82 -4.87 -25.87 14.34
CA LYS A 82 -5.71 -26.48 13.30
C LYS A 82 -5.02 -27.62 12.55
N LEU A 83 -3.72 -27.78 12.71
CA LEU A 83 -2.92 -28.82 12.09
C LEU A 83 -2.63 -29.98 13.06
N ASP A 84 -2.09 -31.07 12.55
CA ASP A 84 -1.72 -32.23 13.36
C ASP A 84 -0.49 -31.92 14.23
N LYS A 85 -0.27 -32.75 15.27
CA LYS A 85 0.86 -32.60 16.21
C LYS A 85 2.24 -32.54 15.53
N ALA A 86 2.37 -33.10 14.33
CA ALA A 86 3.60 -33.02 13.54
C ALA A 86 4.03 -31.57 13.24
N TYR A 87 3.11 -30.62 13.25
CA TYR A 87 3.37 -29.19 13.00
C TYR A 87 3.64 -28.37 14.27
N SER A 88 3.58 -28.97 15.47
CA SER A 88 3.72 -28.23 16.73
C SER A 88 5.05 -27.49 16.87
N GLY A 89 6.15 -28.05 16.34
CA GLY A 89 7.49 -27.45 16.34
C GLY A 89 7.82 -26.59 15.10
N VAL A 90 6.87 -26.43 14.18
CA VAL A 90 7.10 -25.67 12.93
C VAL A 90 6.83 -24.19 13.15
N ASP A 91 7.80 -23.34 12.87
CA ASP A 91 7.66 -21.88 12.99
C ASP A 91 7.58 -21.16 11.63
N LEU A 92 7.85 -21.88 10.53
CA LEU A 92 7.78 -21.34 9.18
C LEU A 92 6.32 -21.24 8.71
N ASP A 93 5.87 -20.02 8.46
CA ASP A 93 4.50 -19.73 8.02
C ASP A 93 4.16 -20.38 6.66
N THR A 94 5.10 -20.45 5.73
CA THR A 94 4.91 -21.14 4.44
C THR A 94 4.63 -22.62 4.60
N THR A 95 5.32 -23.30 5.52
CA THR A 95 5.09 -24.73 5.82
C THR A 95 3.72 -24.95 6.46
N LEU A 96 3.35 -24.08 7.42
CA LEU A 96 2.03 -24.13 8.05
C LEU A 96 0.91 -23.83 7.05
N LEU A 97 1.12 -22.85 6.17
CA LEU A 97 0.18 -22.53 5.08
C LEU A 97 -0.04 -23.73 4.17
N PHE A 98 1.04 -24.39 3.73
CA PHE A 98 0.93 -25.58 2.88
C PHE A 98 0.21 -26.73 3.59
N GLY A 99 0.45 -26.93 4.89
CA GLY A 99 -0.29 -27.90 5.71
C GLY A 99 -1.79 -27.61 5.78
N LEU A 100 -2.18 -26.34 5.93
CA LEU A 100 -3.60 -25.94 5.88
C LEU A 100 -4.22 -26.16 4.50
N ILE A 101 -3.47 -25.93 3.42
CA ILE A 101 -3.92 -26.21 2.06
C ILE A 101 -4.14 -27.69 1.85
N GLU A 102 -3.23 -28.55 2.28
CA GLU A 102 -3.39 -30.02 2.21
C GLU A 102 -4.63 -30.51 3.00
N LYS A 103 -4.93 -29.87 4.15
CA LYS A 103 -6.05 -30.26 5.01
C LYS A 103 -7.40 -29.70 4.58
N TYR A 104 -7.45 -28.46 4.14
CA TYR A 104 -8.71 -27.74 3.89
C TYR A 104 -8.97 -27.41 2.40
N GLY A 105 -8.03 -27.75 1.51
CA GLY A 105 -8.11 -27.39 0.09
C GLY A 105 -8.30 -25.87 -0.10
N TRP A 106 -9.17 -25.49 -1.02
CA TRP A 106 -9.48 -24.06 -1.31
C TRP A 106 -10.01 -23.27 -0.09
N ASN A 107 -10.52 -23.93 0.95
CA ASN A 107 -11.02 -23.27 2.17
C ASN A 107 -9.92 -22.84 3.15
N PHE A 108 -8.63 -23.10 2.87
CA PHE A 108 -7.50 -22.70 3.72
C PHE A 108 -7.53 -21.21 4.05
N ILE A 109 -8.00 -20.39 3.11
CA ILE A 109 -8.02 -18.93 3.22
C ILE A 109 -8.78 -18.40 4.44
N LYS A 110 -9.74 -19.18 4.97
CA LYS A 110 -10.51 -18.85 6.18
C LYS A 110 -9.71 -19.01 7.48
N HIS A 111 -8.52 -19.57 7.41
CA HIS A 111 -7.70 -19.93 8.56
C HIS A 111 -6.42 -19.11 8.68
N ILE A 112 -6.18 -18.20 7.75
CA ILE A 112 -4.96 -17.40 7.72
C ILE A 112 -5.26 -15.91 7.92
N HIS A 113 -4.40 -15.25 8.69
CA HIS A 113 -4.39 -13.80 8.85
C HIS A 113 -2.96 -13.27 8.68
N GLY A 114 -2.81 -12.27 7.84
CA GLY A 114 -1.51 -11.71 7.50
C GLY A 114 -1.58 -10.69 6.38
N MET A 115 -0.43 -10.37 5.83
CA MET A 115 -0.26 -9.64 4.59
C MET A 115 0.26 -10.60 3.52
N TYR A 116 -0.42 -10.72 2.40
CA TYR A 116 -0.06 -11.73 1.40
C TYR A 116 -0.56 -11.48 -0.01
N ALA A 117 0.20 -12.02 -0.96
CA ALA A 117 -0.23 -12.37 -2.30
C ALA A 117 0.10 -13.85 -2.51
N ILE A 118 -0.89 -14.66 -2.92
CA ILE A 118 -0.79 -16.11 -3.04
C ILE A 118 -1.17 -16.53 -4.45
N GLY A 119 -0.36 -17.39 -5.09
CA GLY A 119 -0.75 -18.21 -6.22
C GLY A 119 -0.84 -19.66 -5.78
N LEU A 120 -2.02 -20.26 -5.86
CA LEU A 120 -2.27 -21.65 -5.50
C LEU A 120 -2.81 -22.40 -6.71
N TYR A 121 -2.08 -23.42 -7.14
CA TYR A 121 -2.43 -24.25 -8.28
C TYR A 121 -2.71 -25.69 -7.84
N ASN A 122 -3.79 -26.28 -8.38
CA ASN A 122 -4.10 -27.70 -8.23
C ASN A 122 -3.83 -28.43 -9.56
N LYS A 123 -2.87 -29.36 -9.54
CA LYS A 123 -2.43 -30.13 -10.72
C LYS A 123 -3.52 -31.03 -11.30
N GLU A 124 -4.35 -31.64 -10.44
CA GLU A 124 -5.41 -32.58 -10.85
C GLU A 124 -6.59 -31.84 -11.48
N GLU A 125 -6.97 -30.71 -10.89
CA GLU A 125 -8.06 -29.87 -11.42
C GLU A 125 -7.61 -28.98 -12.59
N ALA A 126 -6.30 -28.77 -12.78
CA ALA A 126 -5.70 -27.74 -13.63
C ALA A 126 -6.30 -26.35 -13.36
N ARG A 127 -6.43 -26.00 -12.08
CA ARG A 127 -7.04 -24.75 -11.61
C ARG A 127 -6.02 -23.93 -10.83
N LEU A 128 -5.92 -22.65 -11.17
CA LEU A 128 -5.14 -21.65 -10.44
C LEU A 128 -6.09 -20.71 -9.69
N CYS A 129 -5.76 -20.41 -8.44
CA CYS A 129 -6.36 -19.30 -7.71
C CYS A 129 -5.27 -18.33 -7.27
N ILE A 130 -5.47 -17.03 -7.53
CA ILE A 130 -4.61 -15.98 -7.00
C ILE A 130 -5.39 -15.14 -5.99
N TYR A 131 -4.77 -14.87 -4.83
CA TYR A 131 -5.38 -14.17 -3.70
C TYR A 131 -4.56 -12.95 -3.30
N ARG A 132 -5.24 -11.87 -2.91
CA ARG A 132 -4.62 -10.71 -2.27
C ARG A 132 -5.19 -10.51 -0.86
N ASP A 133 -4.35 -10.15 0.10
CA ASP A 133 -4.74 -9.96 1.50
C ASP A 133 -5.88 -8.94 1.69
N PRO A 134 -6.65 -9.03 2.82
CA PRO A 134 -7.83 -8.19 3.04
C PRO A 134 -7.56 -6.70 3.15
N THR A 135 -6.31 -6.30 3.35
CA THR A 135 -5.90 -4.89 3.45
C THR A 135 -5.12 -4.41 2.23
N GLY A 136 -4.75 -5.34 1.32
CA GLY A 136 -4.03 -5.04 0.11
C GLY A 136 -2.60 -4.58 0.33
N GLN A 137 -1.95 -5.07 1.41
CA GLN A 137 -0.56 -4.69 1.70
C GLN A 137 0.43 -5.25 0.68
N LYS A 138 0.15 -6.45 0.13
CA LYS A 138 1.03 -7.04 -0.89
C LYS A 138 0.48 -6.83 -2.28
N PRO A 139 1.26 -6.26 -3.21
CA PRO A 139 0.81 -6.05 -4.58
C PRO A 139 0.70 -7.38 -5.33
N LEU A 140 -0.31 -7.48 -6.19
CA LEU A 140 -0.47 -8.57 -7.14
C LEU A 140 -1.17 -8.03 -8.39
N TYR A 141 -0.55 -8.25 -9.54
CA TYR A 141 -1.04 -7.83 -10.84
C TYR A 141 -1.30 -9.05 -11.72
N TYR A 142 -2.24 -8.91 -12.64
CA TYR A 142 -2.48 -9.92 -13.67
C TYR A 142 -2.78 -9.26 -15.01
N TYR A 143 -2.38 -9.94 -16.06
CA TYR A 143 -2.72 -9.65 -17.45
C TYR A 143 -3.70 -10.70 -17.93
N ALA A 144 -4.76 -10.26 -18.62
CA ALA A 144 -5.75 -11.14 -19.22
C ALA A 144 -6.21 -10.57 -20.56
N LYS A 145 -5.92 -11.27 -21.65
CA LYS A 145 -6.38 -10.93 -23.00
C LYS A 145 -6.48 -12.19 -23.86
N GLY A 146 -7.69 -12.45 -24.38
CA GLY A 146 -7.93 -13.67 -25.18
C GLY A 146 -7.64 -14.93 -24.38
N SER A 147 -6.73 -15.76 -24.89
CA SER A 147 -6.28 -17.00 -24.25
C SER A 147 -4.97 -16.83 -23.45
N GLU A 148 -4.61 -15.62 -23.08
CA GLU A 148 -3.37 -15.36 -22.31
C GLU A 148 -3.71 -14.90 -20.90
N PHE A 149 -3.04 -15.51 -19.93
CA PHE A 149 -3.12 -15.13 -18.54
C PHE A 149 -1.71 -15.16 -17.91
N ILE A 150 -1.32 -14.04 -17.32
CA ILE A 150 -0.03 -13.85 -16.66
C ILE A 150 -0.27 -13.14 -15.35
N PHE A 151 0.46 -13.47 -14.29
CA PHE A 151 0.43 -12.72 -13.03
C PHE A 151 1.83 -12.47 -12.48
N SER A 152 1.98 -11.39 -11.73
CA SER A 152 3.25 -11.04 -11.09
C SER A 152 3.02 -10.11 -9.89
N SER A 153 3.96 -10.10 -8.96
CA SER A 153 4.02 -9.10 -7.89
C SER A 153 4.21 -7.68 -8.41
N GLU A 154 4.78 -7.51 -9.61
CA GLU A 154 5.09 -6.20 -10.20
C GLU A 154 4.77 -6.17 -11.70
N ILE A 155 4.41 -4.97 -12.22
CA ILE A 155 4.02 -4.79 -13.63
C ILE A 155 5.17 -5.16 -14.56
N LYS A 156 6.42 -4.80 -14.23
CA LYS A 156 7.60 -5.15 -15.06
C LYS A 156 7.82 -6.66 -15.20
N GLY A 157 7.38 -7.46 -14.22
CA GLY A 157 7.37 -8.91 -14.33
C GLY A 157 6.40 -9.39 -15.43
N ILE A 158 5.21 -8.81 -15.53
CA ILE A 158 4.25 -9.09 -16.61
C ILE A 158 4.80 -8.62 -17.95
N LEU A 159 5.32 -7.38 -18.02
CA LEU A 159 5.86 -6.79 -19.25
C LEU A 159 7.11 -7.48 -19.78
N ALA A 160 7.77 -8.32 -18.99
CA ALA A 160 8.86 -9.18 -19.42
C ALA A 160 8.38 -10.30 -20.37
N HIS A 161 7.11 -10.65 -20.34
CA HIS A 161 6.54 -11.63 -21.27
C HIS A 161 6.30 -10.99 -22.65
N ALA A 162 6.86 -11.60 -23.71
CA ALA A 162 7.01 -10.99 -25.04
C ALA A 162 5.70 -10.58 -25.75
N HIS A 163 4.56 -11.13 -25.37
CA HIS A 163 3.27 -10.93 -26.07
C HIS A 163 2.29 -10.04 -25.29
N VAL A 164 2.74 -9.37 -24.25
CA VAL A 164 1.88 -8.47 -23.47
C VAL A 164 1.53 -7.23 -24.28
N ASP A 165 0.23 -6.99 -24.44
CA ASP A 165 -0.28 -5.76 -25.03
C ASP A 165 -0.07 -4.59 -24.08
N ARG A 166 0.59 -3.53 -24.58
CA ARG A 166 0.91 -2.31 -23.83
C ARG A 166 -0.04 -1.15 -24.14
N SER A 167 -1.21 -1.45 -24.71
CA SER A 167 -2.21 -0.41 -24.97
C SER A 167 -2.58 0.34 -23.69
N VAL A 168 -2.65 1.67 -23.80
CA VAL A 168 -2.89 2.57 -22.67
C VAL A 168 -4.36 2.54 -22.25
N ASN A 169 -4.59 2.56 -20.94
CA ASN A 169 -5.91 2.75 -20.35
C ASN A 169 -6.16 4.24 -20.09
N GLU A 170 -6.84 4.90 -21.00
CA GLU A 170 -7.12 6.34 -20.94
C GLU A 170 -7.91 6.74 -19.68
N GLU A 171 -8.87 5.90 -19.23
CA GLU A 171 -9.63 6.13 -18.02
C GLU A 171 -8.72 6.14 -16.78
N SER A 172 -7.77 5.23 -16.71
CA SER A 172 -6.77 5.19 -15.64
C SER A 172 -5.83 6.41 -15.67
N VAL A 173 -5.44 6.87 -16.86
CA VAL A 173 -4.64 8.11 -17.01
C VAL A 173 -5.45 9.30 -16.49
N LEU A 174 -6.73 9.39 -16.85
CA LEU A 174 -7.62 10.43 -16.33
C LEU A 174 -7.70 10.40 -14.80
N LEU A 175 -7.96 9.23 -14.20
CA LEU A 175 -7.99 9.08 -12.75
C LEU A 175 -6.65 9.49 -12.09
N ALA A 176 -5.53 9.14 -12.70
CA ALA A 176 -4.22 9.56 -12.22
C ALA A 176 -4.03 11.08 -12.23
N THR A 177 -4.55 11.78 -13.24
CA THR A 177 -4.50 13.26 -13.27
C THR A 177 -5.45 13.91 -12.26
N MET A 178 -6.59 13.27 -11.95
CA MET A 178 -7.60 13.78 -11.03
C MET A 178 -7.28 13.49 -9.55
N LEU A 179 -6.74 12.33 -9.25
CA LEU A 179 -6.47 11.85 -7.88
C LEU A 179 -4.97 11.78 -7.55
N GLY A 180 -4.12 11.82 -8.57
CA GLY A 180 -2.67 11.68 -8.43
C GLY A 180 -2.19 10.23 -8.34
N TYR A 181 -3.09 9.26 -8.44
CA TYR A 181 -2.83 7.81 -8.50
C TYR A 181 -4.04 7.10 -9.12
N ILE A 182 -3.93 5.80 -9.39
CA ILE A 182 -5.01 5.00 -9.97
C ILE A 182 -5.65 4.14 -8.87
N PRO A 183 -6.88 4.46 -8.40
CA PRO A 183 -7.59 3.64 -7.42
C PRO A 183 -8.15 2.36 -8.05
N GLY A 184 -8.46 1.36 -7.20
CA GLY A 184 -9.08 0.10 -7.62
C GLY A 184 -8.16 -0.78 -8.45
N SER A 185 -8.73 -1.54 -9.39
CA SER A 185 -8.01 -2.54 -10.18
C SER A 185 -7.30 -2.00 -11.43
N GLY A 186 -7.51 -0.74 -11.80
CA GLY A 186 -6.89 -0.14 -12.98
C GLY A 186 -5.38 0.00 -12.88
N THR A 187 -4.69 -0.02 -14.03
CA THR A 187 -3.28 0.38 -14.21
C THR A 187 -3.17 1.27 -15.44
N LEU A 188 -1.97 1.73 -15.79
CA LEU A 188 -1.76 2.47 -17.06
C LEU A 188 -2.06 1.63 -18.31
N PHE A 189 -2.17 0.31 -18.18
CA PHE A 189 -2.38 -0.61 -19.28
C PHE A 189 -3.82 -1.14 -19.32
N SER A 190 -4.39 -1.27 -20.51
CA SER A 190 -5.78 -1.72 -20.70
C SER A 190 -6.03 -3.15 -20.23
N HIS A 191 -5.03 -4.02 -20.29
CA HIS A 191 -5.17 -5.45 -20.02
C HIS A 191 -4.36 -5.93 -18.81
N ILE A 192 -3.65 -5.02 -18.10
CA ILE A 192 -2.99 -5.33 -16.83
C ILE A 192 -3.83 -4.71 -15.71
N HIS A 193 -4.18 -5.53 -14.73
CA HIS A 193 -5.03 -5.12 -13.61
C HIS A 193 -4.38 -5.44 -12.27
N LYS A 194 -4.68 -4.64 -11.26
CA LYS A 194 -4.38 -4.97 -9.86
C LYS A 194 -5.45 -5.92 -9.33
N LEU A 195 -5.07 -6.91 -8.56
CA LEU A 195 -6.02 -7.64 -7.74
C LEU A 195 -6.39 -6.75 -6.53
N ASN A 196 -7.68 -6.58 -6.27
CA ASN A 196 -8.16 -5.74 -5.17
C ASN A 196 -7.97 -6.43 -3.79
N PRO A 197 -8.01 -5.68 -2.67
CA PRO A 197 -8.04 -6.28 -1.34
C PRO A 197 -9.17 -7.28 -1.18
N SER A 198 -8.92 -8.44 -0.56
CA SER A 198 -9.87 -9.56 -0.41
C SER A 198 -10.37 -10.16 -1.72
N GLU A 199 -9.83 -9.81 -2.86
CA GLU A 199 -10.22 -10.42 -4.14
C GLU A 199 -9.48 -11.75 -4.34
N VAL A 200 -10.19 -12.73 -4.88
CA VAL A 200 -9.64 -13.96 -5.43
C VAL A 200 -10.02 -14.07 -6.89
N LEU A 201 -9.06 -14.44 -7.71
CA LEU A 201 -9.28 -14.74 -9.10
C LEU A 201 -9.08 -16.23 -9.29
N LEU A 202 -10.14 -16.89 -9.78
CA LEU A 202 -10.16 -18.33 -10.09
C LEU A 202 -10.01 -18.51 -11.59
N LEU A 203 -9.06 -19.34 -11.99
CA LEU A 203 -8.74 -19.60 -13.39
C LEU A 203 -8.77 -21.11 -13.67
N ASP A 204 -9.59 -21.52 -14.62
CA ASP A 204 -9.47 -22.82 -15.30
C ASP A 204 -8.32 -22.72 -16.32
N CYS A 205 -7.21 -23.40 -16.05
CA CYS A 205 -6.04 -23.35 -16.92
C CYS A 205 -6.19 -24.08 -18.26
N LYS A 206 -7.23 -24.92 -18.43
CA LYS A 206 -7.51 -25.62 -19.70
C LYS A 206 -8.26 -24.72 -20.68
N ASN A 207 -9.22 -23.94 -20.18
CA ASN A 207 -10.14 -23.14 -20.98
C ASN A 207 -9.93 -21.63 -20.85
N ILE A 208 -9.03 -21.18 -19.97
CA ILE A 208 -8.75 -19.78 -19.65
C ILE A 208 -10.03 -19.01 -19.24
N GLN A 209 -10.88 -19.67 -18.46
CA GLN A 209 -12.05 -19.03 -17.87
C GLN A 209 -11.68 -18.40 -16.53
N ILE A 210 -11.94 -17.10 -16.40
CA ILE A 210 -11.61 -16.31 -15.23
C ILE A 210 -12.91 -15.96 -14.50
N THR A 211 -12.96 -16.28 -13.20
CA THR A 211 -14.02 -15.82 -12.29
C THR A 211 -13.39 -15.00 -11.17
N LYS A 212 -13.98 -13.85 -10.86
CA LYS A 212 -13.55 -13.00 -9.75
C LYS A 212 -14.54 -13.09 -8.61
N GLU A 213 -14.05 -13.29 -7.42
CA GLU A 213 -14.84 -13.35 -6.19
C GLU A 213 -14.14 -12.55 -5.10
N TYR A 214 -14.93 -12.13 -4.11
CA TYR A 214 -14.38 -11.57 -2.87
C TYR A 214 -14.52 -12.62 -1.77
N TYR A 215 -13.43 -12.95 -1.11
CA TYR A 215 -13.48 -13.84 0.03
C TYR A 215 -13.64 -13.03 1.33
N HIS A 216 -14.49 -13.52 2.22
CA HIS A 216 -14.62 -12.94 3.54
C HIS A 216 -13.57 -13.55 4.46
N SER A 217 -12.57 -12.75 4.83
CA SER A 217 -11.69 -13.07 5.95
C SER A 217 -12.39 -12.60 7.22
N ASP A 218 -13.18 -13.48 7.85
CA ASP A 218 -13.84 -13.16 9.10
C ASP A 218 -12.87 -13.34 10.27
N ALA A 219 -12.47 -12.22 10.85
CA ALA A 219 -11.58 -12.18 12.02
C ALA A 219 -12.33 -11.79 13.31
N ARG A 220 -13.67 -11.85 13.30
CA ARG A 220 -14.46 -11.63 14.52
C ARG A 220 -14.05 -12.61 15.60
N GLY A 221 -13.92 -12.09 16.83
CA GLY A 221 -13.47 -12.91 17.95
C GLY A 221 -11.99 -13.30 17.93
N TYR A 222 -11.18 -12.88 16.95
CA TYR A 222 -9.74 -13.19 16.91
C TYR A 222 -9.02 -12.78 18.20
N TYR A 223 -9.32 -11.60 18.71
CA TYR A 223 -8.77 -11.14 19.99
C TYR A 223 -9.65 -11.52 21.21
N GLY A 224 -10.83 -12.12 21.00
CA GLY A 224 -11.75 -12.50 22.08
C GLY A 224 -12.14 -11.29 22.95
N ASP A 225 -12.20 -11.52 24.27
CA ASP A 225 -12.56 -10.49 25.26
C ASP A 225 -11.37 -9.64 25.74
N LYS A 226 -10.25 -9.64 24.99
CA LYS A 226 -9.08 -8.85 25.34
C LYS A 226 -9.40 -7.35 25.37
N LYS A 227 -8.81 -6.66 26.33
CA LYS A 227 -8.90 -5.19 26.41
C LYS A 227 -8.09 -4.53 25.29
N PRO A 228 -8.45 -3.33 24.83
CA PRO A 228 -7.74 -2.63 23.77
C PRO A 228 -6.22 -2.60 23.95
N GLN A 229 -5.73 -2.37 25.17
CA GLN A 229 -4.28 -2.37 25.45
C GLN A 229 -3.62 -3.71 25.15
N GLU A 230 -4.24 -4.79 25.57
CA GLU A 230 -3.72 -6.17 25.33
C GLU A 230 -3.73 -6.50 23.83
N VAL A 231 -4.72 -5.96 23.09
CA VAL A 231 -4.78 -6.09 21.62
C VAL A 231 -3.59 -5.39 20.95
N PHE A 232 -3.21 -4.18 21.39
CA PHE A 232 -2.02 -3.50 20.86
C PHE A 232 -0.72 -4.26 21.16
N THR A 233 -0.57 -4.77 22.39
CA THR A 233 0.63 -5.53 22.77
C THR A 233 0.73 -6.82 21.94
N ASN A 234 -0.38 -7.56 21.77
CA ASN A 234 -0.42 -8.76 20.94
C ASN A 234 -0.12 -8.45 19.46
N LEU A 235 -0.73 -7.39 18.94
CA LEU A 235 -0.49 -6.94 17.57
C LEU A 235 1.00 -6.73 17.29
N VAL A 236 1.69 -6.02 18.18
CA VAL A 236 3.12 -5.74 18.01
C VAL A 236 3.93 -7.03 18.17
N ALA A 237 3.64 -7.88 19.16
CA ALA A 237 4.32 -9.16 19.34
C ALA A 237 4.19 -10.08 18.11
N GLU A 238 3.01 -10.13 17.48
CA GLU A 238 2.77 -10.89 16.24
C GLU A 238 3.62 -10.36 15.07
N HIS A 239 3.77 -9.03 14.96
CA HIS A 239 4.51 -8.39 13.86
C HIS A 239 6.04 -8.37 14.06
N LEU A 240 6.51 -8.63 15.27
CA LEU A 240 7.94 -8.74 15.58
C LEU A 240 8.53 -10.13 15.26
N GLN A 241 7.71 -11.10 14.86
CA GLN A 241 8.17 -12.44 14.50
C GLN A 241 9.12 -12.39 13.29
N SER A 242 10.43 -12.52 13.55
CA SER A 242 11.50 -12.50 12.55
C SER A 242 12.79 -13.06 13.16
N LYS A 243 13.66 -13.69 12.35
CA LYS A 243 15.05 -13.99 12.73
C LYS A 243 16.00 -12.83 12.39
N GLN A 244 15.53 -11.90 11.55
CA GLN A 244 16.23 -10.65 11.27
C GLN A 244 15.87 -9.60 12.32
N LYS A 245 16.74 -8.63 12.54
CA LYS A 245 16.42 -7.48 13.38
C LYS A 245 15.21 -6.75 12.81
N VAL A 246 14.29 -6.37 13.68
CA VAL A 246 13.11 -5.57 13.31
C VAL A 246 13.32 -4.15 13.82
N ALA A 247 13.25 -3.19 12.91
CA ALA A 247 13.35 -1.77 13.26
C ALA A 247 12.00 -1.06 13.09
N LEU A 248 11.93 0.20 13.48
CA LEU A 248 10.72 1.03 13.41
C LEU A 248 11.01 2.37 12.74
N ASN A 249 10.20 2.75 11.76
CA ASN A 249 10.13 4.12 11.27
C ASN A 249 9.41 5.01 12.28
N LEU A 250 10.19 5.81 13.03
CA LEU A 250 9.71 6.66 14.10
C LEU A 250 9.54 8.10 13.61
N SER A 251 8.30 8.54 13.45
CA SER A 251 7.98 9.88 12.92
C SER A 251 7.71 10.93 14.01
N GLY A 252 7.76 10.56 15.31
CA GLY A 252 7.32 11.44 16.40
C GLY A 252 5.79 11.70 16.42
N GLY A 253 5.02 11.05 15.55
CA GLY A 253 3.56 11.04 15.55
C GLY A 253 2.99 9.95 16.45
N MET A 254 1.69 10.05 16.78
CA MET A 254 0.99 9.14 17.70
C MET A 254 1.16 7.66 17.31
N ASP A 255 1.01 7.31 16.01
CA ASP A 255 1.01 5.92 15.54
C ASP A 255 2.36 5.23 15.74
N SER A 256 3.43 5.85 15.26
CA SER A 256 4.78 5.29 15.44
C SER A 256 5.24 5.30 16.89
N SER A 257 4.78 6.29 17.68
CA SER A 257 5.11 6.38 19.11
C SER A 257 4.46 5.27 19.92
N LEU A 258 3.19 4.92 19.63
CA LEU A 258 2.54 3.80 20.30
C LEU A 258 3.18 2.45 19.91
N LEU A 259 3.64 2.28 18.65
CA LEU A 259 4.36 1.07 18.26
C LEU A 259 5.68 0.94 19.03
N LEU A 260 6.43 2.04 19.21
CA LEU A 260 7.65 2.04 20.03
C LEU A 260 7.36 1.66 21.48
N HIS A 261 6.27 2.22 22.07
CA HIS A 261 5.84 1.87 23.41
C HIS A 261 5.54 0.37 23.53
N GLU A 262 4.76 -0.18 22.62
CA GLU A 262 4.39 -1.60 22.67
C GLU A 262 5.60 -2.52 22.40
N MET A 263 6.55 -2.13 21.53
CA MET A 263 7.83 -2.85 21.37
C MET A 263 8.58 -2.92 22.70
N SER A 264 8.60 -1.83 23.50
CA SER A 264 9.20 -1.82 24.82
C SER A 264 8.49 -2.74 25.82
N GLN A 265 7.16 -2.82 25.76
CA GLN A 265 6.35 -3.67 26.66
C GLN A 265 6.61 -5.17 26.41
N VAL A 266 6.91 -5.56 25.17
CA VAL A 266 7.25 -6.96 24.83
C VAL A 266 8.75 -7.25 24.97
N GLY A 267 9.55 -6.29 25.43
CA GLY A 267 10.98 -6.46 25.70
C GLY A 267 11.84 -6.62 24.43
N HIS A 268 11.37 -6.09 23.28
CA HIS A 268 12.11 -6.15 22.03
C HIS A 268 13.24 -5.11 21.96
N GLU A 269 14.38 -5.48 21.38
CA GLU A 269 15.47 -4.53 21.10
C GLU A 269 14.98 -3.46 20.11
N MET A 270 15.04 -2.19 20.50
CA MET A 270 14.44 -1.10 19.73
C MET A 270 15.49 -0.37 18.88
N HIS A 271 15.38 -0.56 17.56
CA HIS A 271 16.09 0.25 16.58
C HIS A 271 15.08 1.14 15.86
N THR A 272 15.36 2.43 15.75
CA THR A 272 14.43 3.40 15.15
C THR A 272 15.14 4.26 14.12
N TYR A 273 14.42 4.59 13.05
CA TYR A 273 14.87 5.49 12.00
C TYR A 273 13.95 6.69 11.88
N THR A 274 14.48 7.86 11.57
CA THR A 274 13.72 9.06 11.22
C THR A 274 14.45 9.87 10.15
N ASN A 275 13.67 10.57 9.32
CA ASN A 275 14.23 11.46 8.31
C ASN A 275 14.39 12.86 8.88
N ARG A 276 15.56 13.46 8.64
CA ARG A 276 15.89 14.85 8.93
C ARG A 276 16.27 15.57 7.64
N PHE A 277 15.68 16.71 7.38
CA PHE A 277 16.03 17.52 6.23
C PHE A 277 17.17 18.48 6.57
N GLU A 278 18.05 18.76 5.59
CA GLU A 278 19.13 19.76 5.72
C GLU A 278 18.61 21.20 5.81
N ALA A 279 17.32 21.41 5.52
CA ALA A 279 16.73 22.74 5.54
C ALA A 279 16.83 23.38 6.92
N SER A 280 17.21 24.65 6.98
CA SER A 280 17.31 25.47 8.19
C SER A 280 15.95 25.78 8.84
N ASP A 281 14.85 25.37 8.22
CA ASP A 281 13.50 25.59 8.72
C ASP A 281 13.17 24.52 9.78
N GLU A 282 13.22 24.90 11.04
CA GLU A 282 12.88 24.06 12.21
C GLU A 282 11.52 23.37 12.09
N LYS A 283 10.59 23.98 11.36
CA LYS A 283 9.25 23.46 11.11
C LYS A 283 9.26 22.11 10.42
N PHE A 284 10.22 21.82 9.51
CA PHE A 284 10.32 20.54 8.82
C PHE A 284 11.00 19.45 9.67
N ASN A 285 11.83 19.83 10.64
CA ASN A 285 12.58 18.92 11.48
C ASN A 285 11.98 18.68 12.86
N ARG A 286 10.91 19.38 13.22
CA ARG A 286 10.24 19.26 14.52
C ARG A 286 9.80 17.81 14.83
N ASP A 287 9.27 17.10 13.83
CA ASP A 287 8.87 15.71 13.99
C ASP A 287 10.08 14.81 14.25
N ALA A 288 11.23 15.07 13.60
CA ALA A 288 12.48 14.36 13.84
C ALA A 288 13.04 14.63 15.25
N ASP A 289 12.96 15.86 15.73
CA ASP A 289 13.38 16.20 17.10
C ASP A 289 12.55 15.47 18.15
N LEU A 290 11.23 15.36 17.95
CA LEU A 290 10.34 14.60 18.82
C LEU A 290 10.62 13.10 18.76
N ALA A 291 10.87 12.55 17.57
CA ALA A 291 11.26 11.15 17.39
C ALA A 291 12.57 10.84 18.14
N LYS A 292 13.59 11.68 17.99
CA LYS A 292 14.86 11.56 18.68
C LYS A 292 14.70 11.60 20.20
N LYS A 293 13.90 12.56 20.70
CA LYS A 293 13.60 12.67 22.13
C LYS A 293 12.90 11.42 22.65
N LEU A 294 11.88 10.94 21.94
CA LEU A 294 11.13 9.76 22.33
C LEU A 294 12.00 8.50 22.31
N ALA A 295 12.81 8.32 21.28
CA ALA A 295 13.76 7.21 21.19
C ALA A 295 14.71 7.19 22.39
N LYS A 296 15.23 8.35 22.81
CA LYS A 296 16.06 8.50 24.02
C LYS A 296 15.29 8.14 25.29
N ASP A 297 14.05 8.60 25.44
CA ASP A 297 13.20 8.33 26.62
C ASP A 297 12.93 6.82 26.78
N TYR A 298 12.89 6.07 25.65
CA TYR A 298 12.71 4.61 25.63
C TYR A 298 14.04 3.81 25.58
N GLY A 299 15.21 4.46 25.59
CA GLY A 299 16.50 3.79 25.46
C GLY A 299 16.72 3.10 24.11
N ALA A 300 16.03 3.53 23.05
CA ALA A 300 16.16 2.96 21.72
C ALA A 300 17.42 3.45 21.00
N THR A 301 18.06 2.58 20.23
CA THR A 301 19.07 2.99 19.24
C THR A 301 18.39 3.76 18.13
N HIS A 302 18.79 5.02 17.91
CA HIS A 302 18.13 5.92 16.98
C HIS A 302 19.07 6.42 15.89
N THR A 303 18.64 6.30 14.64
CA THR A 303 19.39 6.76 13.47
C THR A 303 18.59 7.85 12.74
N GLU A 304 19.19 9.03 12.61
CA GLU A 304 18.64 10.11 11.79
C GLU A 304 19.20 10.02 10.37
N ILE A 305 18.34 9.88 9.37
CA ILE A 305 18.68 9.84 7.95
C ILE A 305 18.58 11.25 7.39
N THR A 306 19.72 11.85 7.04
CA THR A 306 19.76 13.21 6.51
C THR A 306 19.37 13.23 5.03
N ILE A 307 18.27 13.92 4.73
CA ILE A 307 17.77 14.12 3.37
C ILE A 307 18.24 15.49 2.87
N THR A 308 19.19 15.50 1.95
CA THR A 308 19.65 16.73 1.30
C THR A 308 18.89 16.98 0.00
N LYS A 309 18.86 18.24 -0.46
CA LYS A 309 18.32 18.59 -1.78
C LYS A 309 18.97 17.76 -2.89
N LYS A 310 20.30 17.58 -2.83
CA LYS A 310 21.03 16.79 -3.82
C LYS A 310 20.56 15.34 -3.83
N LEU A 311 20.49 14.68 -2.66
CA LEU A 311 20.00 13.30 -2.56
C LEU A 311 18.56 13.15 -3.08
N TYR A 312 17.70 14.13 -2.81
CA TYR A 312 16.32 14.13 -3.28
C TYR A 312 16.26 14.16 -4.83
N LEU A 313 17.04 15.03 -5.47
CA LEU A 313 17.10 15.15 -6.93
C LEU A 313 17.74 13.91 -7.59
N ASP A 314 18.84 13.41 -7.03
CA ASP A 314 19.56 12.24 -7.55
C ASP A 314 18.69 10.97 -7.54
N ASN A 315 17.75 10.86 -6.59
CA ASN A 315 16.86 9.71 -6.47
C ASN A 315 15.46 9.96 -7.07
N PHE A 316 15.20 11.09 -7.71
CA PHE A 316 13.88 11.49 -8.16
C PHE A 316 13.29 10.50 -9.17
N ILE A 317 13.95 10.30 -10.31
CA ILE A 317 13.46 9.45 -11.41
C ILE A 317 13.36 8.00 -10.94
N GLU A 318 14.43 7.46 -10.31
CA GLU A 318 14.46 6.09 -9.81
C GLU A 318 13.30 5.79 -8.86
N SER A 319 12.96 6.73 -7.99
CA SER A 319 11.92 6.53 -6.99
C SER A 319 10.51 6.39 -7.58
N TYR A 320 10.17 7.20 -8.58
CA TYR A 320 8.88 7.09 -9.28
C TYR A 320 8.85 5.88 -10.22
N ALA A 321 9.96 5.58 -10.88
CA ALA A 321 10.10 4.38 -11.70
C ALA A 321 9.92 3.09 -10.91
N ALA A 322 10.38 3.05 -9.66
CA ALA A 322 10.26 1.89 -8.77
C ALA A 322 8.79 1.57 -8.38
N ILE A 323 7.92 2.58 -8.31
CA ILE A 323 6.50 2.38 -7.98
C ILE A 323 5.72 1.72 -9.11
N GLU A 324 6.14 1.95 -10.37
CA GLU A 324 5.49 1.43 -11.59
C GLU A 324 4.04 1.91 -11.81
N GLU A 325 3.52 2.77 -10.95
CA GLU A 325 2.20 3.38 -11.05
C GLU A 325 2.30 4.89 -10.82
N PRO A 326 1.40 5.69 -11.42
CA PRO A 326 1.37 7.14 -11.19
C PRO A 326 1.25 7.46 -9.70
N ASN A 327 2.04 8.43 -9.26
CA ASN A 327 2.03 8.84 -7.86
C ASN A 327 2.29 10.34 -7.71
N TYR A 328 1.44 11.00 -6.93
CA TYR A 328 1.52 12.43 -6.67
C TYR A 328 2.36 12.81 -5.44
N ASN A 329 2.79 11.82 -4.68
CA ASN A 329 3.36 12.07 -3.36
C ASN A 329 4.77 12.65 -3.44
N ILE A 330 4.91 13.88 -2.98
CA ILE A 330 6.18 14.60 -2.97
C ILE A 330 7.27 13.95 -2.11
N THR A 331 6.90 12.99 -1.26
CA THR A 331 7.86 12.30 -0.38
C THR A 331 8.43 11.02 -1.01
N VAL A 332 8.04 10.67 -2.22
CA VAL A 332 8.49 9.46 -2.92
C VAL A 332 10.02 9.33 -2.96
N PRO A 333 10.80 10.36 -3.36
CA PRO A 333 12.26 10.27 -3.31
C PRO A 333 12.82 10.08 -1.89
N THR A 334 12.16 10.67 -0.89
CA THR A 334 12.52 10.51 0.52
C THR A 334 12.37 9.06 0.98
N TYR A 335 11.29 8.38 0.57
CA TYR A 335 11.08 6.96 0.87
C TYR A 335 12.19 6.08 0.29
N LEU A 336 12.61 6.32 -0.95
CA LEU A 336 13.71 5.56 -1.56
C LEU A 336 15.04 5.78 -0.84
N ILE A 337 15.36 7.04 -0.50
CA ILE A 337 16.58 7.35 0.26
C ILE A 337 16.57 6.65 1.61
N THR A 338 15.43 6.67 2.30
CA THR A 338 15.23 5.97 3.58
C THR A 338 15.46 4.48 3.43
N ALA A 339 14.79 3.83 2.48
CA ALA A 339 14.92 2.40 2.23
C ALA A 339 16.36 1.99 1.87
N LYS A 340 17.07 2.81 1.05
CA LYS A 340 18.50 2.59 0.73
C LYS A 340 19.38 2.63 1.98
N GLN A 341 19.16 3.60 2.87
CA GLN A 341 19.96 3.74 4.09
C GLN A 341 19.67 2.63 5.11
N GLU A 342 18.40 2.27 5.30
CA GLU A 342 17.99 1.17 6.18
C GLU A 342 18.53 -0.18 5.69
N GLY A 343 18.48 -0.44 4.38
CA GLY A 343 19.03 -1.65 3.76
C GLY A 343 20.55 -1.73 3.76
N ALA A 344 21.24 -0.58 3.80
CA ALA A 344 22.69 -0.51 3.76
C ALA A 344 23.36 -0.67 5.14
N HIS A 345 22.65 -0.46 6.26
CA HIS A 345 23.21 -0.63 7.60
C HIS A 345 23.62 -2.09 7.83
N GLY A 346 24.88 -2.29 8.24
CA GLY A 346 25.65 -3.55 8.19
C GLY A 346 25.04 -4.78 8.86
N ASP A 347 24.03 -4.62 9.71
CA ASP A 347 23.23 -5.69 10.30
C ASP A 347 21.98 -6.03 9.46
N LYS A 348 21.87 -5.52 8.23
CA LYS A 348 20.78 -5.73 7.28
C LYS A 348 19.42 -5.83 7.98
N ASN A 349 18.91 -4.70 8.48
CA ASN A 349 17.53 -4.62 8.95
C ASN A 349 16.60 -4.85 7.75
N ARG A 350 16.24 -6.12 7.51
CA ARG A 350 15.36 -6.48 6.39
C ARG A 350 13.89 -6.33 6.70
N VAL A 351 13.55 -5.97 7.95
CA VAL A 351 12.17 -5.81 8.42
C VAL A 351 12.02 -4.49 9.15
N ILE A 352 11.11 -3.65 8.67
CA ILE A 352 10.82 -2.34 9.25
C ILE A 352 9.32 -2.26 9.59
N LEU A 353 8.98 -1.83 10.80
CA LEU A 353 7.61 -1.49 11.17
C LEU A 353 7.28 -0.05 10.77
N SER A 354 6.04 0.18 10.32
CA SER A 354 5.49 1.49 10.00
C SER A 354 4.18 1.75 10.74
N GLY A 355 3.91 3.01 11.07
CA GLY A 355 2.63 3.46 11.62
C GLY A 355 1.50 3.60 10.59
N ASP A 356 1.69 3.16 9.34
CA ASP A 356 0.68 3.25 8.29
C ASP A 356 -0.59 2.46 8.67
N GLY A 357 -1.75 2.99 8.29
CA GLY A 357 -3.06 2.44 8.65
C GLY A 357 -3.67 3.04 9.92
N GLY A 358 -2.87 3.67 10.80
CA GLY A 358 -3.38 4.24 12.04
C GLY A 358 -4.35 5.43 11.82
N ASP A 359 -4.12 6.25 10.82
CA ASP A 359 -5.01 7.36 10.47
C ASP A 359 -6.35 6.86 9.93
N GLU A 360 -6.36 5.77 9.16
CA GLU A 360 -7.56 5.18 8.55
C GLU A 360 -8.37 4.31 9.52
N VAL A 361 -7.76 3.82 10.60
CA VAL A 361 -8.47 3.04 11.63
C VAL A 361 -9.00 3.94 12.74
N PHE A 362 -8.29 5.02 13.10
CA PHE A 362 -8.62 5.89 14.23
C PHE A 362 -8.95 7.33 13.83
N ALA A 363 -9.39 7.55 12.60
CA ALA A 363 -9.81 8.84 12.04
C ALA A 363 -8.77 9.96 12.24
N GLY A 364 -7.53 9.72 11.83
CA GLY A 364 -6.42 10.65 12.03
C GLY A 364 -6.37 11.83 11.07
N TYR A 365 -7.05 11.77 9.92
CA TYR A 365 -7.01 12.84 8.92
C TYR A 365 -7.96 14.00 9.24
N PRO A 366 -7.57 15.25 8.95
CA PRO A 366 -8.42 16.42 9.17
C PRO A 366 -9.77 16.37 8.45
N HIS A 367 -9.83 15.75 7.26
CA HIS A 367 -11.06 15.69 6.48
C HIS A 367 -12.17 14.86 7.14
N TYR A 368 -11.87 13.91 8.03
CA TYR A 368 -12.89 13.20 8.79
C TYR A 368 -13.68 14.12 9.73
N TRP A 369 -12.99 15.12 10.30
CA TRP A 369 -13.66 16.18 11.07
C TRP A 369 -14.56 17.02 10.17
N GLU A 370 -14.11 17.39 8.98
CA GLU A 370 -14.92 18.15 8.03
C GLU A 370 -16.13 17.35 7.54
N ILE A 371 -16.01 16.05 7.26
CA ILE A 371 -17.12 15.16 6.95
C ILE A 371 -18.18 15.20 8.07
N ARG A 372 -17.74 15.03 9.33
CA ARG A 372 -18.64 15.10 10.49
C ARG A 372 -19.32 16.46 10.64
N ARG A 373 -18.60 17.54 10.38
CA ARG A 373 -19.14 18.90 10.40
C ARG A 373 -20.16 19.12 9.29
N MET A 374 -19.85 18.64 8.09
CA MET A 374 -20.77 18.71 6.96
C MET A 374 -22.06 17.95 7.23
N GLU A 375 -21.99 16.76 7.81
CA GLU A 375 -23.16 15.96 8.17
C GLU A 375 -24.05 16.66 9.21
N LYS A 376 -23.45 17.29 10.23
CA LYS A 376 -24.21 18.09 11.20
C LYS A 376 -24.95 19.27 10.53
N LEU A 377 -24.28 19.98 9.61
CA LEU A 377 -24.90 21.09 8.88
C LEU A 377 -26.02 20.59 7.94
N ARG A 378 -25.83 19.44 7.30
CA ARG A 378 -26.81 18.83 6.39
C ARG A 378 -28.11 18.42 7.10
N ARG A 379 -28.04 18.09 8.40
CA ARG A 379 -29.24 17.82 9.22
C ARG A 379 -30.05 19.08 9.52
N LEU A 380 -29.44 20.27 9.43
CA LEU A 380 -30.10 21.55 9.67
C LEU A 380 -30.61 22.22 8.40
N VAL A 381 -30.09 21.85 7.25
CA VAL A 381 -30.40 22.45 5.94
C VAL A 381 -30.71 21.34 4.94
N SER A 382 -31.77 21.50 4.13
CA SER A 382 -32.10 20.49 3.11
C SER A 382 -30.92 20.24 2.16
N SER A 383 -30.75 18.97 1.73
CA SER A 383 -29.62 18.57 0.89
C SER A 383 -29.43 19.42 -0.37
N PRO A 384 -30.49 19.78 -1.14
CA PRO A 384 -30.32 20.64 -2.31
C PRO A 384 -29.74 22.02 -1.97
N ILE A 385 -30.21 22.66 -0.88
CA ILE A 385 -29.70 23.97 -0.45
C ILE A 385 -28.26 23.86 0.03
N PHE A 386 -27.95 22.82 0.81
CA PHE A 386 -26.59 22.56 1.27
C PHE A 386 -25.62 22.38 0.09
N ASN A 387 -25.99 21.54 -0.88
CA ASN A 387 -25.20 21.28 -2.10
C ASN A 387 -24.99 22.56 -2.90
N LEU A 388 -26.05 23.37 -3.08
CA LEU A 388 -25.96 24.66 -3.79
C LEU A 388 -24.96 25.61 -3.13
N ILE A 389 -25.01 25.76 -1.82
CA ILE A 389 -24.09 26.65 -1.06
C ILE A 389 -22.64 26.15 -1.17
N LYS A 390 -22.42 24.85 -0.96
CA LYS A 390 -21.09 24.24 -1.00
C LYS A 390 -20.50 24.27 -2.41
N ASN A 391 -21.26 23.90 -3.41
CA ASN A 391 -20.82 23.88 -4.80
C ASN A 391 -20.51 25.28 -5.33
N ARG A 392 -21.37 26.28 -5.02
CA ARG A 392 -21.12 27.69 -5.39
C ARG A 392 -19.83 28.22 -4.76
N ARG A 393 -19.59 27.90 -3.47
CA ARG A 393 -18.38 28.34 -2.75
C ARG A 393 -17.09 27.68 -3.30
N ASN A 394 -17.16 26.45 -3.77
CA ASN A 394 -16.01 25.66 -4.19
C ASN A 394 -15.91 25.50 -5.71
N GLY A 395 -16.84 26.09 -6.50
CA GLY A 395 -16.86 25.95 -7.95
C GLY A 395 -17.09 24.52 -8.46
N THR A 396 -17.95 23.75 -7.74
CA THR A 396 -18.15 22.31 -8.01
C THR A 396 -19.62 21.98 -8.22
N SER A 397 -19.90 20.74 -8.63
CA SER A 397 -21.27 20.22 -8.82
C SER A 397 -21.50 18.89 -8.08
N PHE A 398 -20.89 18.71 -6.89
CA PHE A 398 -21.00 17.47 -6.12
C PHE A 398 -22.33 17.36 -5.36
N ASP A 399 -22.82 16.14 -5.24
CA ASP A 399 -23.89 15.80 -4.31
C ASP A 399 -23.32 15.20 -3.03
N PHE A 400 -23.09 16.06 -2.04
CA PHE A 400 -22.54 15.67 -0.74
C PHE A 400 -23.43 14.75 0.10
N SER A 401 -24.52 14.22 -0.45
CA SER A 401 -25.27 13.10 0.15
C SER A 401 -24.63 11.74 -0.12
N HIS A 402 -23.74 11.66 -1.12
CA HIS A 402 -23.01 10.45 -1.49
C HIS A 402 -21.60 10.44 -0.90
N ALA A 403 -21.20 9.30 -0.36
CA ALA A 403 -19.88 9.15 0.26
C ALA A 403 -18.74 9.32 -0.77
N GLU A 404 -18.97 8.86 -2.01
CA GLU A 404 -18.03 9.00 -3.13
C GLU A 404 -17.72 10.45 -3.44
N ASP A 405 -18.75 11.31 -3.55
CA ASP A 405 -18.58 12.73 -3.82
C ASP A 405 -17.86 13.44 -2.66
N GLN A 406 -18.18 13.07 -1.40
CA GLN A 406 -17.45 13.58 -0.24
C GLN A 406 -15.98 13.18 -0.27
N TRP A 407 -15.71 11.90 -0.49
CA TRP A 407 -14.35 11.37 -0.53
C TRP A 407 -13.54 12.01 -1.66
N TYR A 408 -14.09 12.04 -2.88
CA TYR A 408 -13.44 12.67 -4.02
C TYR A 408 -13.15 14.16 -3.76
N PHE A 409 -14.08 14.90 -3.18
CA PHE A 409 -13.90 16.31 -2.85
C PHE A 409 -12.66 16.56 -1.97
N PHE A 410 -12.39 15.68 -1.01
CA PHE A 410 -11.24 15.81 -0.12
C PHE A 410 -9.93 15.24 -0.69
N ARG A 411 -10.02 14.29 -1.60
CA ARG A 411 -8.86 13.60 -2.16
C ARG A 411 -8.41 14.11 -3.52
N ARG A 412 -9.32 14.76 -4.26
CA ARG A 412 -9.02 15.27 -5.59
C ARG A 412 -7.82 16.23 -5.58
N MET A 413 -7.12 16.21 -6.67
CA MET A 413 -6.17 17.25 -7.06
C MET A 413 -6.95 18.42 -7.73
N HIS A 414 -6.27 19.47 -8.17
CA HIS A 414 -6.92 20.54 -8.94
C HIS A 414 -7.38 20.05 -10.32
N ASP A 415 -8.04 20.91 -11.09
CA ASP A 415 -8.51 20.55 -12.41
C ASP A 415 -7.36 20.02 -13.28
N PRO A 416 -7.55 18.85 -13.91
CA PRO A 416 -6.50 18.23 -14.70
C PRO A 416 -6.12 19.06 -15.93
N ILE A 417 -4.84 19.05 -16.28
CA ILE A 417 -4.31 19.66 -17.50
C ILE A 417 -4.42 18.65 -18.63
N LEU A 418 -5.60 18.62 -19.25
CA LEU A 418 -5.94 17.69 -20.32
C LEU A 418 -6.20 18.46 -21.61
N LYS A 419 -5.99 17.82 -22.76
CA LYS A 419 -6.33 18.38 -24.07
C LYS A 419 -7.83 18.58 -24.26
N HIS A 420 -8.62 17.66 -23.71
CA HIS A 420 -10.08 17.70 -23.76
C HIS A 420 -10.65 17.84 -22.35
N LYS A 421 -11.65 18.71 -22.19
CA LYS A 421 -12.34 18.83 -20.91
C LYS A 421 -13.06 17.52 -20.59
N VAL A 422 -12.69 16.89 -19.49
CA VAL A 422 -13.37 15.73 -18.94
C VAL A 422 -14.02 16.13 -17.61
N ALA A 423 -15.29 15.84 -17.47
CA ALA A 423 -16.02 16.08 -16.23
C ALA A 423 -15.81 14.90 -15.27
N TYR A 424 -15.78 15.18 -13.99
CA TYR A 424 -15.88 14.15 -12.95
C TYR A 424 -17.14 13.30 -13.17
N ASP A 425 -16.98 11.99 -13.23
CA ASP A 425 -18.07 11.03 -13.28
C ASP A 425 -18.14 10.24 -11.97
N ARG A 426 -19.24 10.43 -11.22
CA ARG A 426 -19.50 9.66 -9.99
C ARG A 426 -19.62 8.18 -10.28
N ASN A 427 -20.20 7.79 -11.41
CA ASN A 427 -20.41 6.38 -11.75
C ASN A 427 -19.09 5.63 -11.83
N LEU A 428 -18.04 6.28 -12.32
CA LEU A 428 -16.69 5.72 -12.34
C LEU A 428 -16.19 5.41 -10.93
N LEU A 429 -16.30 6.34 -9.99
CA LEU A 429 -15.92 6.07 -8.60
C LEU A 429 -16.85 5.04 -7.94
N SER A 430 -18.15 5.10 -8.19
CA SER A 430 -19.10 4.12 -7.68
C SER A 430 -18.78 2.70 -8.15
N SER A 431 -18.41 2.52 -9.42
CA SER A 431 -18.03 1.20 -9.95
C SER A 431 -16.80 0.61 -9.24
N ILE A 432 -15.87 1.47 -8.80
CA ILE A 432 -14.69 1.06 -8.04
C ILE A 432 -15.04 0.78 -6.57
N THR A 433 -15.93 1.57 -5.96
CA THR A 433 -16.19 1.53 -4.50
C THR A 433 -17.26 0.53 -4.09
N GLN A 434 -18.29 0.35 -4.92
CA GLN A 434 -19.44 -0.52 -4.60
C GLN A 434 -19.06 -1.96 -4.21
N PRO A 435 -18.16 -2.66 -4.91
CA PRO A 435 -17.78 -4.02 -4.52
C PRO A 435 -17.25 -4.10 -3.10
N PHE A 436 -16.52 -3.07 -2.66
CA PHE A 436 -15.97 -3.00 -1.31
C PHE A 436 -17.03 -2.64 -0.28
N MET A 437 -17.90 -1.68 -0.59
CA MET A 437 -18.99 -1.26 0.29
C MET A 437 -19.94 -2.42 0.60
N GLN A 438 -20.24 -3.27 -0.39
CA GLN A 438 -21.07 -4.46 -0.21
C GLN A 438 -20.41 -5.53 0.65
N ASN A 439 -19.09 -5.74 0.48
CA ASN A 439 -18.37 -6.81 1.16
C ASN A 439 -17.98 -6.50 2.61
N TYR A 440 -17.74 -5.24 2.95
CA TYR A 440 -17.26 -4.85 4.28
C TYR A 440 -18.34 -4.42 5.29
N GLY A 441 -19.62 -4.51 4.93
CA GLY A 441 -20.74 -4.17 5.82
C GLY A 441 -20.74 -2.68 6.19
N VAL A 442 -21.50 -1.88 5.48
CA VAL A 442 -21.44 -0.43 5.63
C VAL A 442 -22.20 0.01 6.88
N LYS A 443 -21.48 0.53 7.89
CA LYS A 443 -22.10 1.41 8.88
C LYS A 443 -22.59 2.67 8.15
N THR A 444 -23.81 3.12 8.46
CA THR A 444 -24.43 4.32 7.86
C THR A 444 -23.75 5.64 8.28
N ASP A 445 -22.79 5.58 9.16
CA ASP A 445 -22.03 6.75 9.64
C ASP A 445 -21.09 7.28 8.55
N PRO A 446 -21.22 8.55 8.11
CA PRO A 446 -20.42 9.10 7.02
C PRO A 446 -18.91 9.17 7.31
N VAL A 447 -18.51 9.31 8.58
CA VAL A 447 -17.09 9.29 8.96
C VAL A 447 -16.53 7.89 8.74
N TYR A 448 -17.26 6.86 9.17
CA TYR A 448 -16.86 5.47 8.95
C TYR A 448 -16.77 5.13 7.46
N GLN A 449 -17.74 5.59 6.65
CA GLN A 449 -17.70 5.43 5.20
C GLN A 449 -16.46 6.07 4.58
N GLY A 450 -16.12 7.30 5.01
CA GLY A 450 -14.90 7.97 4.58
C GLY A 450 -13.62 7.20 4.97
N MET A 451 -13.58 6.66 6.19
CA MET A 451 -12.46 5.82 6.66
C MET A 451 -12.36 4.53 5.84
N LEU A 452 -13.48 3.88 5.54
CA LEU A 452 -13.50 2.67 4.72
C LEU A 452 -12.99 2.94 3.29
N MET A 453 -13.45 4.02 2.66
CA MET A 453 -12.98 4.41 1.34
C MET A 453 -11.48 4.72 1.34
N ASP A 454 -10.97 5.39 2.37
CA ASP A 454 -9.53 5.63 2.51
C ASP A 454 -8.73 4.33 2.67
N ARG A 455 -9.23 3.36 3.43
CA ARG A 455 -8.58 2.04 3.59
C ARG A 455 -8.47 1.29 2.25
N VAL A 456 -9.52 1.32 1.46
CA VAL A 456 -9.62 0.51 0.25
C VAL A 456 -9.04 1.21 -0.97
N LEU A 457 -9.33 2.49 -1.15
CA LEU A 457 -8.92 3.22 -2.35
C LEU A 457 -7.55 3.86 -2.19
N TRP A 458 -7.30 4.56 -1.06
CA TRP A 458 -6.06 5.31 -0.88
C TRP A 458 -4.96 4.47 -0.22
N LEU A 459 -5.23 3.82 0.91
CA LEU A 459 -4.22 3.04 1.63
C LEU A 459 -3.73 1.86 0.78
N ALA A 460 -4.67 1.07 0.24
CA ALA A 460 -4.34 -0.09 -0.60
C ALA A 460 -3.95 0.28 -2.04
N GLY A 461 -4.41 1.42 -2.57
CA GLY A 461 -4.19 1.84 -3.95
C GLY A 461 -2.99 2.77 -4.14
N GLU A 462 -2.60 3.53 -3.12
CA GLU A 462 -1.45 4.46 -3.18
C GLU A 462 -0.39 4.10 -2.16
N ASN A 463 -0.73 4.14 -0.86
CA ASN A 463 0.28 4.06 0.20
C ASN A 463 1.02 2.72 0.19
N PHE A 464 0.30 1.59 0.22
CA PHE A 464 0.93 0.27 0.26
C PHE A 464 1.63 -0.09 -1.05
N ILE A 465 1.11 0.33 -2.20
CA ILE A 465 1.79 0.14 -3.49
C ILE A 465 3.13 0.88 -3.48
N ARG A 466 3.12 2.16 -3.11
CA ARG A 466 4.32 2.99 -3.03
C ARG A 466 5.32 2.44 -2.02
N SER A 467 4.88 2.17 -0.80
CA SER A 467 5.76 1.74 0.27
C SER A 467 6.33 0.34 0.03
N ASP A 468 5.50 -0.64 -0.38
CA ASP A 468 5.97 -1.98 -0.69
C ASP A 468 7.00 -1.97 -1.83
N LYS A 469 6.67 -1.34 -2.96
CA LYS A 469 7.56 -1.36 -4.14
C LYS A 469 8.88 -0.63 -3.90
N ILE A 470 8.85 0.53 -3.23
CA ILE A 470 10.08 1.26 -2.91
C ILE A 470 10.96 0.47 -1.93
N TYR A 471 10.40 -0.03 -0.84
CA TYR A 471 11.16 -0.81 0.14
C TYR A 471 11.66 -2.12 -0.45
N MET A 472 10.82 -2.82 -1.22
CA MET A 472 11.23 -4.06 -1.88
C MET A 472 12.26 -3.83 -2.99
N SER A 473 12.34 -2.65 -3.60
CA SER A 473 13.44 -2.32 -4.53
C SER A 473 14.82 -2.38 -3.85
N GLN A 474 14.83 -2.30 -2.52
CA GLN A 474 16.02 -2.43 -1.67
C GLN A 474 16.06 -3.73 -0.87
N SER A 475 15.20 -4.72 -1.19
CA SER A 475 15.06 -6.00 -0.48
C SER A 475 14.78 -5.82 1.03
N VAL A 476 13.97 -4.82 1.39
CA VAL A 476 13.52 -4.52 2.75
C VAL A 476 12.00 -4.75 2.85
N GLU A 477 11.56 -5.49 3.87
CA GLU A 477 10.15 -5.74 4.16
C GLU A 477 9.57 -4.66 5.06
N LEU A 478 8.57 -3.92 4.57
CA LEU A 478 7.79 -3.02 5.41
C LEU A 478 6.54 -3.74 5.94
N ARG A 479 6.31 -3.65 7.24
CA ARG A 479 5.11 -4.15 7.95
C ARG A 479 4.32 -3.00 8.53
N SER A 480 3.00 -3.03 8.36
CA SER A 480 2.07 -2.00 8.86
C SER A 480 1.09 -2.63 9.86
N PRO A 481 1.49 -2.77 11.15
CA PRO A 481 0.67 -3.46 12.15
C PRO A 481 -0.73 -2.86 12.29
N LEU A 482 -0.87 -1.53 12.29
CA LEU A 482 -2.14 -0.84 12.47
C LEU A 482 -3.14 -1.07 11.32
N ALA A 483 -2.67 -1.56 10.18
CA ALA A 483 -3.54 -1.95 9.07
C ALA A 483 -3.98 -3.42 9.13
N TYR A 484 -3.48 -4.22 10.07
CA TYR A 484 -3.78 -5.65 10.17
C TYR A 484 -5.27 -5.92 10.28
N HIS A 485 -5.80 -6.81 9.43
CA HIS A 485 -7.24 -7.02 9.29
C HIS A 485 -7.94 -7.41 10.60
N PRO A 486 -7.49 -8.39 11.41
CA PRO A 486 -8.11 -8.71 12.69
C PRO A 486 -8.11 -7.54 13.68
N PHE A 487 -7.02 -6.78 13.72
CA PHE A 487 -6.92 -5.58 14.55
C PHE A 487 -7.95 -4.51 14.14
N ARG A 488 -8.03 -4.22 12.85
CA ARG A 488 -9.00 -3.29 12.31
C ARG A 488 -10.43 -3.72 12.65
N GLN A 489 -10.77 -5.00 12.42
CA GLN A 489 -12.10 -5.53 12.66
C GLN A 489 -12.49 -5.42 14.13
N TYR A 490 -11.58 -5.72 15.04
CA TYR A 490 -11.81 -5.57 16.49
C TYR A 490 -12.22 -4.12 16.84
N PHE A 491 -11.50 -3.12 16.32
CA PHE A 491 -11.82 -1.71 16.61
C PHE A 491 -13.04 -1.20 15.84
N ASP A 492 -13.31 -1.70 14.66
CA ASP A 492 -14.55 -1.40 13.92
C ASP A 492 -15.79 -1.89 14.66
N GLU A 493 -15.70 -2.99 15.41
CA GLU A 493 -16.79 -3.50 16.26
C GLU A 493 -16.90 -2.73 17.58
N LEU A 494 -15.77 -2.38 18.19
CA LEU A 494 -15.71 -1.74 19.50
C LEU A 494 -16.10 -0.26 19.47
N LEU A 495 -15.69 0.50 18.42
CA LEU A 495 -15.75 1.96 18.42
C LEU A 495 -16.95 2.49 17.61
N SER A 496 -17.51 3.60 18.11
CA SER A 496 -18.51 4.43 17.43
C SER A 496 -17.85 5.70 16.88
N SER A 497 -18.58 6.45 16.03
CA SER A 497 -18.07 7.72 15.48
C SER A 497 -17.70 8.76 16.53
N SER A 498 -18.32 8.71 17.71
CA SER A 498 -18.03 9.62 18.82
C SER A 498 -16.69 9.33 19.50
N ASP A 499 -16.14 8.13 19.32
CA ASP A 499 -14.89 7.70 19.92
C ASP A 499 -13.68 8.11 19.08
N TYR A 500 -13.89 8.37 17.79
CA TYR A 500 -12.81 8.70 16.86
C TYR A 500 -12.36 10.16 16.92
N ILE A 501 -13.33 11.12 16.98
CA ILE A 501 -13.08 12.54 16.74
C ILE A 501 -13.76 13.40 17.79
N GLU A 502 -13.06 14.43 18.28
CA GLU A 502 -13.62 15.53 19.09
C GLU A 502 -13.13 16.89 18.59
N LYS A 503 -13.66 17.99 19.17
CA LYS A 503 -13.26 19.36 18.80
C LYS A 503 -11.77 19.64 18.98
N SER A 504 -11.15 18.99 19.97
CA SER A 504 -9.75 19.19 20.36
C SER A 504 -8.76 18.43 19.46
N GLY A 505 -9.22 17.48 18.64
CA GLY A 505 -8.30 16.74 17.76
C GLY A 505 -8.82 15.40 17.26
N ASN A 506 -8.04 14.84 16.34
CA ASN A 506 -8.24 13.51 15.78
C ASN A 506 -7.62 12.43 16.69
N LYS A 507 -7.97 11.14 16.44
CA LYS A 507 -7.46 9.99 17.21
C LYS A 507 -7.80 10.06 18.71
N LYS A 508 -8.96 10.58 19.05
CA LYS A 508 -9.42 10.73 20.43
C LYS A 508 -9.23 9.47 21.26
N PHE A 509 -9.65 8.33 20.73
CA PHE A 509 -9.55 7.03 21.41
C PHE A 509 -8.10 6.71 21.78
N LEU A 510 -7.17 6.80 20.80
CA LEU A 510 -5.75 6.49 21.04
C LEU A 510 -5.12 7.42 22.07
N ARG A 511 -5.40 8.73 21.99
CA ARG A 511 -4.90 9.71 22.95
C ARG A 511 -5.34 9.39 24.37
N ASN A 512 -6.60 9.02 24.54
CA ASN A 512 -7.14 8.64 25.86
C ASN A 512 -6.55 7.31 26.36
N LEU A 513 -6.39 6.31 25.49
CA LEU A 513 -5.84 5.00 25.85
C LEU A 513 -4.38 5.07 26.30
N TYR A 514 -3.61 5.97 25.68
CA TYR A 514 -2.17 6.12 25.93
C TYR A 514 -1.81 7.31 26.85
N ARG A 515 -2.79 8.05 27.36
CA ARG A 515 -2.55 9.10 28.35
C ARG A 515 -1.92 8.51 29.62
N GLY A 516 -0.79 9.09 30.06
CA GLY A 516 -0.01 8.59 31.19
C GLY A 516 0.89 7.40 30.86
N LYS A 517 0.86 6.87 29.62
CA LYS A 517 1.76 5.82 29.12
C LYS A 517 2.79 6.37 28.14
N LEU A 518 2.32 7.18 27.20
CA LEU A 518 3.18 7.98 26.35
C LEU A 518 3.37 9.37 26.96
N PRO A 519 4.51 10.03 26.68
CA PRO A 519 4.74 11.40 27.11
C PRO A 519 3.67 12.37 26.59
N GLU A 520 3.33 13.40 27.38
CA GLU A 520 2.32 14.41 27.02
C GLU A 520 2.64 15.15 25.72
N TYR A 521 3.94 15.36 25.42
CA TYR A 521 4.36 15.97 24.16
C TYR A 521 4.00 15.13 22.91
N ILE A 522 3.56 13.86 23.08
CA ILE A 522 2.99 13.00 22.04
C ILE A 522 1.46 12.98 22.14
N THR A 523 0.90 12.71 23.35
CA THR A 523 -0.55 12.50 23.51
C THR A 523 -1.36 13.77 23.34
N ASP A 524 -0.84 14.92 23.78
CA ASP A 524 -1.57 16.20 23.77
C ASP A 524 -1.20 17.09 22.56
N ARG A 525 -0.36 16.58 21.68
CA ARG A 525 0.09 17.29 20.50
C ARG A 525 -1.04 17.49 19.48
N SER A 526 -1.27 18.75 19.07
CA SER A 526 -2.25 19.15 18.05
C SER A 526 -1.65 19.56 16.69
N ASP A 527 -0.33 19.72 16.63
CA ASP A 527 0.41 20.36 15.54
C ASP A 527 1.19 19.38 14.65
N LYS A 528 0.66 18.16 14.44
CA LYS A 528 1.25 17.19 13.52
C LYS A 528 1.43 17.82 12.13
N THR A 529 2.68 17.96 11.68
CA THR A 529 2.99 18.53 10.37
C THR A 529 2.85 17.52 9.25
N GLY A 530 2.87 16.23 9.57
CA GLY A 530 2.93 15.14 8.61
C GLY A 530 4.29 15.09 7.88
N TRP A 531 4.50 14.06 7.09
CA TRP A 531 5.67 13.98 6.22
C TRP A 531 5.57 15.03 5.12
N ARG A 532 6.37 16.09 5.23
CA ARG A 532 6.45 17.17 4.25
C ARG A 532 7.91 17.35 3.86
N SER A 533 8.20 17.26 2.57
CA SER A 533 9.51 17.65 2.05
C SER A 533 9.56 19.19 1.92
N PRO A 534 10.69 19.84 2.21
CA PRO A 534 10.84 21.29 2.12
C PRO A 534 11.00 21.79 0.68
N LEU A 535 10.20 21.24 -0.25
CA LEU A 535 10.30 21.54 -1.68
C LEU A 535 10.14 23.03 -1.97
N ALA A 536 9.29 23.72 -1.21
CA ALA A 536 9.11 25.16 -1.35
C ALA A 536 10.42 25.93 -1.16
N ASN A 537 11.26 25.49 -0.23
CA ASN A 537 12.54 26.11 0.08
C ASN A 537 13.63 25.65 -0.90
N TRP A 538 13.51 24.45 -1.46
CA TRP A 538 14.49 23.85 -2.36
C TRP A 538 14.26 24.18 -3.83
N TYR A 539 13.03 24.58 -4.21
CA TYR A 539 12.67 24.79 -5.61
C TYR A 539 13.43 25.96 -6.23
N ASP A 540 14.32 25.62 -7.13
CA ASP A 540 15.15 26.57 -7.88
C ASP A 540 15.31 26.13 -9.33
N LYS A 541 16.25 26.76 -10.03
CA LYS A 541 16.55 26.44 -11.42
C LYS A 541 16.96 24.99 -11.64
N THR A 542 17.59 24.33 -10.64
CA THR A 542 18.00 22.92 -10.75
C THR A 542 16.77 21.99 -10.80
N PHE A 543 15.81 22.21 -9.91
CA PHE A 543 14.51 21.49 -9.94
C PHE A 543 13.79 21.74 -11.27
N GLN A 544 13.72 22.99 -11.70
CA GLN A 544 13.05 23.38 -12.95
C GLN A 544 13.68 22.66 -14.14
N THR A 545 15.01 22.63 -14.22
CA THR A 545 15.75 21.93 -15.28
C THR A 545 15.45 20.42 -15.27
N LEU A 546 15.45 19.77 -14.10
CA LEU A 546 15.10 18.36 -13.99
C LEU A 546 13.66 18.11 -14.46
N PHE A 547 12.70 18.91 -14.00
CA PHE A 547 11.29 18.72 -14.34
C PHE A 547 11.06 18.89 -15.86
N LEU A 548 11.66 19.92 -16.45
CA LEU A 548 11.58 20.13 -17.90
C LEU A 548 12.24 18.99 -18.68
N SER A 549 13.38 18.46 -18.22
CA SER A 549 14.02 17.30 -18.88
C SER A 549 13.17 16.05 -18.90
N ILE A 550 12.32 15.86 -17.88
CA ILE A 550 11.36 14.74 -17.80
C ILE A 550 10.16 14.98 -18.75
N ILE A 551 9.69 16.23 -18.87
CA ILE A 551 8.51 16.57 -19.68
C ILE A 551 8.84 16.71 -21.17
N GLU A 552 10.03 17.17 -21.53
CA GLU A 552 10.39 17.48 -22.91
C GLU A 552 10.18 16.32 -23.91
N PRO A 553 10.54 15.06 -23.61
CA PRO A 553 10.25 13.94 -24.50
C PRO A 553 8.75 13.71 -24.74
N MET A 554 7.91 14.07 -23.76
CA MET A 554 6.46 13.84 -23.79
C MET A 554 5.71 14.81 -24.71
N LYS A 555 6.31 15.96 -25.10
CA LYS A 555 5.67 16.92 -26.01
C LYS A 555 5.34 16.33 -27.38
N LYS A 556 6.03 15.27 -27.78
CA LYS A 556 5.77 14.55 -29.03
C LYS A 556 4.54 13.63 -28.95
N SER A 557 4.22 13.18 -27.74
CA SER A 557 3.12 12.27 -27.42
C SER A 557 2.01 13.07 -26.73
N ASN A 558 1.12 13.65 -27.48
CA ASN A 558 0.23 14.68 -26.98
C ASN A 558 -1.23 14.31 -27.24
N HIS A 559 -1.65 13.11 -26.80
CA HIS A 559 -3.01 12.61 -27.04
C HIS A 559 -3.98 12.92 -25.92
N ILE A 560 -3.60 12.71 -24.65
CA ILE A 560 -4.47 12.84 -23.48
C ILE A 560 -4.10 14.08 -22.67
N ILE A 561 -2.80 14.25 -22.38
CA ILE A 561 -2.25 15.29 -21.52
C ILE A 561 -1.66 16.43 -22.36
N ASP A 562 -1.92 17.68 -21.97
CA ASP A 562 -1.33 18.87 -22.60
C ASP A 562 0.07 19.15 -22.02
N TRP A 563 1.06 18.39 -22.51
CA TRP A 563 2.43 18.46 -22.04
C TRP A 563 3.11 19.81 -22.34
N GLU A 564 2.73 20.50 -23.42
CA GLU A 564 3.24 21.84 -23.74
C GLU A 564 2.78 22.86 -22.70
N ARG A 565 1.52 22.77 -22.29
CA ARG A 565 0.98 23.63 -21.24
C ARG A 565 1.67 23.38 -19.91
N ILE A 566 1.94 22.11 -19.57
CA ILE A 566 2.67 21.75 -18.33
C ILE A 566 4.08 22.32 -18.37
N ALA A 567 4.81 22.14 -19.47
CA ALA A 567 6.17 22.68 -19.61
C ALA A 567 6.20 24.20 -19.45
N ARG A 568 5.28 24.92 -20.10
CA ARG A 568 5.15 26.38 -19.98
C ARG A 568 4.90 26.81 -18.54
N GLN A 569 3.99 26.15 -17.84
CA GLN A 569 3.70 26.45 -16.43
C GLN A 569 4.91 26.21 -15.50
N ILE A 570 5.77 25.22 -15.82
CA ILE A 570 7.04 25.01 -15.11
C ILE A 570 8.01 26.16 -15.39
N GLU A 571 8.16 26.57 -16.65
CA GLU A 571 9.05 27.66 -17.07
C GLU A 571 8.64 28.99 -16.43
N GLU A 572 7.36 29.32 -16.45
CA GLU A 572 6.79 30.56 -15.91
C GLU A 572 6.65 30.57 -14.40
N LYS A 573 7.01 29.45 -13.72
CA LYS A 573 6.84 29.24 -12.27
C LYS A 573 5.39 29.40 -11.79
N GLU A 574 4.43 29.23 -12.67
CA GLU A 574 3.01 29.25 -12.31
C GLU A 574 2.60 27.96 -11.60
N MET A 575 3.26 26.84 -11.94
CA MET A 575 3.03 25.58 -11.29
C MET A 575 3.93 25.43 -10.07
N TRP A 576 3.31 25.50 -8.89
CA TRP A 576 4.00 25.25 -7.62
C TRP A 576 4.56 23.81 -7.57
N PRO A 577 5.78 23.58 -7.03
CA PRO A 577 6.39 22.25 -6.92
C PRO A 577 5.66 21.37 -5.90
N GLY A 578 4.37 21.28 -6.01
CA GLY A 578 3.48 20.51 -5.14
C GLY A 578 3.01 19.21 -5.76
N LYS A 579 1.99 18.66 -5.17
CA LYS A 579 1.41 17.36 -5.53
C LYS A 579 1.04 17.24 -7.02
N HIS A 580 0.53 18.30 -7.64
CA HIS A 580 0.07 18.27 -9.03
C HIS A 580 1.17 17.97 -10.01
N ILE A 581 2.28 18.73 -9.92
CA ILE A 581 3.39 18.53 -10.85
C ILE A 581 3.99 17.12 -10.71
N HIS A 582 4.05 16.59 -9.48
CA HIS A 582 4.57 15.25 -9.23
C HIS A 582 3.72 14.14 -9.87
N ALA A 583 2.40 14.31 -9.95
CA ALA A 583 1.53 13.39 -10.68
C ALA A 583 1.88 13.33 -12.16
N TYR A 584 2.06 14.48 -12.81
CA TYR A 584 2.45 14.54 -14.21
C TYR A 584 3.90 14.05 -14.45
N LEU A 585 4.83 14.41 -13.57
CA LEU A 585 6.21 13.91 -13.67
C LEU A 585 6.27 12.39 -13.52
N SER A 586 5.49 11.81 -12.61
CA SER A 586 5.41 10.36 -12.47
C SER A 586 4.82 9.68 -13.72
N LEU A 587 3.76 10.26 -14.31
CA LEU A 587 3.21 9.79 -15.58
C LEU A 587 4.25 9.86 -16.72
N ALA A 588 4.97 10.96 -16.83
CA ALA A 588 6.01 11.13 -17.85
C ALA A 588 7.17 10.14 -17.67
N ILE A 589 7.62 9.91 -16.43
CA ILE A 589 8.66 8.92 -16.12
C ILE A 589 8.21 7.52 -16.53
N LEU A 590 6.99 7.14 -16.18
CA LEU A 590 6.44 5.80 -16.47
C LEU A 590 6.18 5.61 -17.98
N ALA A 591 5.71 6.66 -18.66
CA ALA A 591 5.52 6.61 -20.11
C ALA A 591 6.84 6.35 -20.83
N GLN A 592 7.91 7.03 -20.44
CA GLN A 592 9.25 6.80 -20.98
C GLN A 592 9.80 5.42 -20.59
N GLN A 593 9.58 4.96 -19.35
CA GLN A 593 10.04 3.65 -18.89
C GLN A 593 9.40 2.50 -19.65
N TYR A 594 8.13 2.64 -20.02
CA TYR A 594 7.34 1.58 -20.66
C TYR A 594 7.19 1.75 -22.16
N ASP A 595 7.75 2.83 -22.72
CA ASP A 595 7.61 3.19 -24.13
C ASP A 595 6.13 3.24 -24.56
N ILE A 596 5.33 4.06 -23.84
CA ILE A 596 3.91 4.28 -24.11
C ILE A 596 3.63 5.77 -24.34
N GLU A 597 2.60 6.06 -25.13
CA GLU A 597 2.15 7.41 -25.45
C GLU A 597 0.96 7.81 -24.56
N LEU A 598 1.03 9.03 -23.94
CA LEU A 598 -0.01 9.58 -23.05
C LEU A 598 -0.61 10.89 -23.56
#